data_a35863ee42619a1146246e9adf434314
#
_entry.id   a35863ee42619a1146246e9adf434314
#
_cell.length_a   1.000
_cell.length_b   1.000
_cell.length_c   1.000
_cell.angle_alpha   90.00
_cell.angle_beta   90.00
_cell.angle_gamma   90.00
#
_symmetry.space_group_name_H-M   'P 1'
#
loop_
_entity.id
_entity.type
_entity.pdbx_description
1 polymer ?
#
loop_
_entity_poly.entity_id
_entity_poly.type
_entity_poly.pdbx_seq_one_letter_code
_entity_poly.pdbx_strand_id
1 'polypeptide(L)'
;AFYIEIIRSIFDGTWGSSGARAINYWWGMRSGAEEINYQKGLPGGTLHLLDMMEMLLSQEELRIFPDELYDQNHQPHSPASVVYSPKELMEMDWLDECVEGALPHYDDLDVKTRTLMAINGLDNLKGLEK
;
A
#
# COMPACT_ATOMS: atom_id res chain seq x y z
N ALA A 1 -18.65 1.41 1.69
CA ALA A 1 -17.86 0.18 1.93
C ALA A 1 -17.24 0.21 3.34
N PHE A 2 -16.37 1.16 3.69
CA PHE A 2 -15.61 1.24 4.94
C PHE A 2 -16.47 1.13 6.23
N TYR A 3 -17.49 1.96 6.39
CA TYR A 3 -18.36 1.93 7.58
C TYR A 3 -19.12 0.61 7.75
N ILE A 4 -19.49 -0.04 6.64
CA ILE A 4 -20.18 -1.33 6.68
C ILE A 4 -19.25 -2.40 7.23
N GLU A 5 -17.98 -2.38 6.84
CA GLU A 5 -16.99 -3.35 7.32
C GLU A 5 -16.67 -3.17 8.80
N ILE A 6 -16.56 -1.91 9.26
CA ILE A 6 -16.43 -1.62 10.70
C ILE A 6 -17.62 -2.16 11.49
N ILE A 7 -18.85 -1.83 11.04
CA ILE A 7 -20.06 -2.30 11.71
C ILE A 7 -20.10 -3.83 11.74
N ARG A 8 -19.78 -4.49 10.64
CA ARG A 8 -19.73 -5.96 10.54
C ARG A 8 -18.73 -6.52 11.55
N SER A 9 -17.50 -5.98 11.60
CA SER A 9 -16.47 -6.45 12.53
C SER A 9 -16.87 -6.29 14.01
N ILE A 10 -17.66 -5.26 14.34
CA ILE A 10 -18.23 -5.09 15.69
C ILE A 10 -19.25 -6.19 15.98
N PHE A 11 -20.18 -6.47 15.04
CA PHE A 11 -21.18 -7.52 15.21
C PHE A 11 -20.56 -8.91 15.30
N ASP A 12 -19.51 -9.17 14.53
CA ASP A 12 -18.80 -10.45 14.50
C ASP A 12 -17.84 -10.60 15.70
N GLY A 13 -17.72 -9.58 16.57
CA GLY A 13 -16.83 -9.59 17.74
C GLY A 13 -15.34 -9.59 17.39
N THR A 14 -15.00 -9.27 16.14
CA THR A 14 -13.60 -9.20 15.68
C THR A 14 -12.98 -7.83 15.88
N TRP A 15 -13.78 -6.83 16.16
CA TRP A 15 -13.33 -5.46 16.46
C TRP A 15 -12.43 -5.45 17.69
N GLY A 16 -11.17 -5.00 17.50
CA GLY A 16 -10.20 -4.90 18.60
C GLY A 16 -9.65 -6.23 19.13
N SER A 17 -10.07 -7.37 18.60
CA SER A 17 -9.64 -8.70 19.06
C SER A 17 -8.22 -9.09 18.62
N SER A 18 -7.70 -8.45 17.57
CA SER A 18 -6.38 -8.77 17.00
C SER A 18 -5.19 -8.13 17.72
N GLY A 19 -5.42 -7.43 18.83
CA GLY A 19 -4.37 -6.66 19.52
C GLY A 19 -3.84 -5.46 18.74
N ALA A 20 -4.31 -5.26 17.50
CA ALA A 20 -3.96 -4.11 16.71
C ALA A 20 -4.60 -2.85 17.29
N ARG A 21 -3.77 -1.87 17.62
CA ARG A 21 -4.21 -0.57 18.17
C ARG A 21 -4.82 0.33 17.10
N ALA A 22 -4.65 -0.02 15.83
CA ALA A 22 -5.21 0.69 14.70
C ALA A 22 -5.81 -0.29 13.70
N ILE A 23 -6.87 0.15 13.02
CA ILE A 23 -7.46 -0.57 11.92
C ILE A 23 -6.93 0.05 10.65
N ASN A 24 -6.05 -0.69 9.98
CA ASN A 24 -5.53 -0.32 8.68
C ASN A 24 -6.30 -1.08 7.60
N TYR A 25 -7.11 -0.35 6.84
CA TYR A 25 -7.74 -0.86 5.64
C TYR A 25 -6.98 -0.34 4.42
N TRP A 26 -6.31 -1.24 3.74
CA TRP A 26 -5.64 -0.96 2.48
C TRP A 26 -6.53 -1.47 1.35
N TRP A 27 -7.37 -0.60 0.88
CA TRP A 27 -8.29 -0.88 -0.21
C TRP A 27 -7.86 -0.11 -1.45
N GLY A 28 -7.57 -0.85 -2.52
CA GLY A 28 -7.31 -0.26 -3.82
C GLY A 28 -8.60 0.00 -4.61
N MET A 29 -8.45 0.39 -5.85
CA MET A 29 -9.53 0.76 -6.77
C MET A 29 -10.59 -0.33 -6.94
N ARG A 30 -10.20 -1.61 -6.86
CA ARG A 30 -11.13 -2.76 -6.93
C ARG A 30 -12.22 -2.73 -5.87
N SER A 31 -11.94 -2.18 -4.70
CA SER A 31 -12.93 -2.08 -3.62
C SER A 31 -13.92 -0.95 -3.80
N GLY A 32 -13.68 -0.05 -4.76
CA GLY A 32 -14.43 1.20 -4.94
C GLY A 32 -14.19 2.20 -3.80
N ALA A 33 -13.12 2.04 -3.04
CA ALA A 33 -12.73 3.00 -2.00
C ALA A 33 -11.92 4.17 -2.56
N GLU A 34 -11.29 3.95 -3.70
CA GLU A 34 -10.51 4.95 -4.42
C GLU A 34 -11.14 5.23 -5.78
N GLU A 35 -11.17 6.49 -6.17
CA GLU A 35 -11.65 6.99 -7.44
C GLU A 35 -10.67 8.02 -7.98
N ILE A 36 -10.38 7.96 -9.27
CA ILE A 36 -9.50 8.93 -9.92
C ILE A 36 -10.35 10.05 -10.51
N ASN A 37 -10.08 11.27 -10.08
CA ASN A 37 -10.71 12.47 -10.64
C ASN A 37 -9.78 13.14 -11.63
N TYR A 38 -10.25 13.34 -12.85
CA TYR A 38 -9.51 14.00 -13.92
C TYR A 38 -9.83 15.48 -14.01
N GLN A 39 -8.84 16.27 -14.44
CA GLN A 39 -9.05 17.68 -14.76
C GLN A 39 -10.06 17.83 -15.90
N LYS A 40 -11.03 18.74 -15.74
CA LYS A 40 -11.96 19.09 -16.81
C LYS A 40 -11.24 19.69 -18.00
N GLY A 41 -11.63 19.28 -19.21
CA GLY A 41 -11.08 19.81 -20.47
C GLY A 41 -9.99 18.97 -21.11
N LEU A 42 -9.74 17.77 -20.62
CA LEU A 42 -8.87 16.82 -21.33
C LEU A 42 -9.46 16.41 -22.69
N PRO A 43 -8.63 16.15 -23.71
CA PRO A 43 -9.09 15.62 -24.98
C PRO A 43 -9.86 14.30 -24.81
N GLY A 44 -10.90 14.07 -25.61
CA GLY A 44 -11.74 12.88 -25.48
C GLY A 44 -10.98 11.56 -25.60
N GLY A 45 -9.95 11.48 -26.45
CA GLY A 45 -9.09 10.30 -26.53
C GLY A 45 -8.28 10.04 -25.28
N THR A 46 -7.82 11.10 -24.61
CA THR A 46 -7.11 10.99 -23.33
C THR A 46 -8.05 10.50 -22.23
N LEU A 47 -9.26 11.03 -22.16
CA LEU A 47 -10.27 10.57 -21.19
C LEU A 47 -10.58 9.08 -21.40
N HIS A 48 -10.83 8.66 -22.63
CA HIS A 48 -11.10 7.27 -22.94
C HIS A 48 -9.94 6.33 -22.54
N LEU A 49 -8.69 6.76 -22.76
CA LEU A 49 -7.52 5.98 -22.32
C LEU A 49 -7.46 5.87 -20.80
N LEU A 50 -7.70 6.97 -20.08
CA LEU A 50 -7.70 6.98 -18.61
C LEU A 50 -8.81 6.09 -18.03
N ASP A 51 -10.03 6.18 -18.58
CA ASP A 51 -11.15 5.31 -18.18
C ASP A 51 -10.83 3.83 -18.41
N MET A 52 -10.19 3.51 -19.53
CA MET A 52 -9.76 2.14 -19.83
C MET A 52 -8.68 1.66 -18.85
N MET A 53 -7.70 2.50 -18.52
CA MET A 53 -6.65 2.17 -17.55
C MET A 53 -7.25 1.96 -16.15
N GLU A 54 -8.16 2.83 -15.73
CA GLU A 54 -8.86 2.72 -14.45
C GLU A 54 -9.64 1.39 -14.35
N MET A 55 -10.35 1.04 -15.43
CA MET A 55 -11.05 -0.24 -15.51
C MET A 55 -10.09 -1.43 -15.38
N LEU A 56 -8.98 -1.44 -16.12
CA LEU A 56 -7.99 -2.52 -16.07
C LEU A 56 -7.30 -2.63 -14.69
N LEU A 57 -7.01 -1.49 -14.05
CA LEU A 57 -6.46 -1.46 -12.69
C LEU A 57 -7.46 -2.00 -11.67
N SER A 58 -8.74 -1.61 -11.78
CA SER A 58 -9.79 -2.09 -10.87
C SER A 58 -10.07 -3.58 -11.02
N GLN A 59 -9.82 -4.15 -12.19
CA GLN A 59 -9.95 -5.58 -12.47
C GLN A 59 -8.67 -6.39 -12.20
N GLU A 60 -7.59 -5.71 -11.78
CA GLU A 60 -6.26 -6.32 -11.59
C GLU A 60 -5.69 -6.96 -12.88
N GLU A 61 -6.14 -6.50 -14.04
CA GLU A 61 -5.64 -6.93 -15.34
C GLU A 61 -4.42 -6.13 -15.81
N LEU A 62 -4.24 -4.91 -15.29
CA LEU A 62 -3.08 -4.08 -15.53
C LEU A 62 -2.14 -4.14 -14.32
N ARG A 63 -0.95 -4.69 -14.52
CA ARG A 63 0.11 -4.64 -13.52
C ARG A 63 0.83 -3.31 -13.61
N ILE A 64 0.91 -2.59 -12.51
CA ILE A 64 1.64 -1.31 -12.41
C ILE A 64 3.14 -1.57 -12.34
N PHE A 65 3.53 -2.60 -11.61
CA PHE A 65 4.93 -2.96 -11.43
C PHE A 65 5.28 -4.21 -12.25
N PRO A 66 6.50 -4.32 -12.74
CA PRO A 66 6.99 -5.55 -13.38
C PRO A 66 6.97 -6.72 -12.38
N ASP A 67 7.10 -7.94 -12.93
CA ASP A 67 7.10 -9.17 -12.11
C ASP A 67 8.29 -9.23 -11.14
N GLU A 68 9.38 -8.54 -11.45
CA GLU A 68 10.59 -8.46 -10.65
C GLU A 68 11.08 -7.01 -10.62
N LEU A 69 11.32 -6.50 -9.42
CA LEU A 69 11.94 -5.21 -9.15
C LEU A 69 13.34 -5.43 -8.61
N TYR A 70 14.21 -4.48 -8.80
CA TYR A 70 15.57 -4.54 -8.27
C TYR A 70 15.77 -3.42 -7.26
N ASP A 71 16.37 -3.72 -6.12
CA ASP A 71 16.76 -2.70 -5.16
C ASP A 71 18.03 -1.96 -5.59
N GLN A 72 18.41 -0.95 -4.83
CA GLN A 72 19.61 -0.14 -5.06
C GLN A 72 20.92 -0.94 -5.05
N ASN A 73 20.92 -2.18 -4.55
CA ASN A 73 22.04 -3.11 -4.55
C ASN A 73 21.91 -4.15 -5.68
N HIS A 74 20.99 -3.93 -6.63
CA HIS A 74 20.67 -4.87 -7.70
C HIS A 74 20.23 -6.27 -7.21
N GLN A 75 19.60 -6.33 -6.03
CA GLN A 75 18.97 -7.55 -5.55
C GLN A 75 17.53 -7.62 -6.08
N PRO A 76 17.12 -8.76 -6.62
CA PRO A 76 15.78 -8.92 -7.16
C PRO A 76 14.75 -9.07 -6.01
N HIS A 77 13.64 -8.37 -6.16
CA HIS A 77 12.48 -8.47 -5.30
C HIS A 77 11.25 -8.81 -6.13
N SER A 78 10.54 -9.83 -5.72
CA SER A 78 9.29 -10.27 -6.36
C SER A 78 8.20 -10.39 -5.31
N PRO A 79 6.94 -10.10 -5.65
CA PRO A 79 5.84 -10.31 -4.72
C PRO A 79 5.67 -11.80 -4.42
N ALA A 80 5.20 -12.14 -3.22
CA ALA A 80 4.89 -13.52 -2.84
C ALA A 80 3.71 -14.10 -3.64
N SER A 81 2.90 -13.23 -4.24
CA SER A 81 1.81 -13.57 -5.15
C SER A 81 1.94 -12.83 -6.47
N VAL A 82 0.91 -12.85 -7.31
CA VAL A 82 0.89 -12.14 -8.60
C VAL A 82 1.07 -10.63 -8.46
N VAL A 83 0.66 -10.07 -7.32
CA VAL A 83 0.82 -8.64 -6.99
C VAL A 83 1.30 -8.50 -5.54
N TYR A 84 1.98 -7.40 -5.24
CA TYR A 84 2.34 -7.08 -3.86
C TYR A 84 1.08 -6.92 -3.01
N SER A 85 1.01 -7.65 -1.92
CA SER A 85 -0.06 -7.50 -0.93
C SER A 85 0.10 -6.16 -0.17
N PRO A 86 -0.98 -5.63 0.41
CA PRO A 86 -0.88 -4.45 1.27
C PRO A 86 0.16 -4.58 2.38
N LYS A 87 0.31 -5.79 2.94
CA LYS A 87 1.30 -6.06 3.98
C LYS A 87 2.73 -5.95 3.44
N GLU A 88 3.03 -6.57 2.28
CA GLU A 88 4.34 -6.47 1.64
C GLU A 88 4.71 -5.02 1.30
N LEU A 89 3.74 -4.21 0.84
CA LEU A 89 3.96 -2.79 0.57
C LEU A 89 4.24 -1.98 1.85
N MET A 90 3.56 -2.29 2.95
CA MET A 90 3.77 -1.61 4.23
C MET A 90 5.10 -1.98 4.90
N GLU A 91 5.54 -3.23 4.72
CA GLU A 91 6.75 -3.77 5.33
C GLU A 91 7.97 -3.63 4.40
N MET A 92 7.82 -2.94 3.26
CA MET A 92 8.90 -2.73 2.31
C MET A 92 10.01 -1.88 2.95
N ASP A 93 11.21 -2.45 3.04
CA ASP A 93 12.40 -1.86 3.68
C ASP A 93 13.51 -1.53 2.69
N TRP A 94 13.20 -1.55 1.41
CA TRP A 94 14.12 -1.27 0.31
C TRP A 94 13.55 -0.22 -0.65
N LEU A 95 14.41 0.41 -1.42
CA LEU A 95 14.07 1.34 -2.49
C LEU A 95 14.46 0.72 -3.84
N ASP A 96 13.63 0.95 -4.85
CA ASP A 96 13.91 0.56 -6.22
C ASP A 96 15.21 1.21 -6.73
N GLU A 97 15.94 0.52 -7.63
CA GLU A 97 17.24 0.96 -8.17
C GLU A 97 17.19 2.34 -8.84
N CYS A 98 16.02 2.76 -9.34
CA CYS A 98 15.83 4.08 -9.94
C CYS A 98 15.62 5.21 -8.92
N VAL A 99 15.48 4.90 -7.63
CA VAL A 99 15.23 5.87 -6.56
C VAL A 99 16.54 6.28 -5.90
N GLU A 100 16.83 7.57 -5.90
CA GLU A 100 17.97 8.12 -5.16
C GLU A 100 17.55 8.44 -3.71
N GLY A 101 18.31 7.92 -2.75
CA GLY A 101 18.07 8.17 -1.33
C GLY A 101 18.32 6.96 -0.46
N ALA A 102 17.89 7.04 0.77
CA ALA A 102 17.92 5.94 1.72
C ALA A 102 16.70 6.01 2.63
N LEU A 103 16.19 4.86 3.03
CA LEU A 103 15.20 4.80 4.10
C LEU A 103 15.91 5.10 5.44
N PRO A 104 15.32 5.96 6.29
CA PRO A 104 15.89 6.23 7.60
C PRO A 104 15.79 4.99 8.48
N HIS A 105 16.81 4.72 9.30
CA HIS A 105 16.73 3.71 10.33
C HIS A 105 15.65 4.08 11.37
N TYR A 106 15.01 3.07 11.94
CA TYR A 106 13.97 3.29 12.94
C TYR A 106 14.46 4.16 14.10
N ASP A 107 15.70 4.00 14.51
CA ASP A 107 16.30 4.76 15.63
C ASP A 107 16.59 6.21 15.29
N ASP A 108 16.72 6.54 14.02
CA ASP A 108 16.91 7.92 13.54
C ASP A 108 15.58 8.70 13.48
N LEU A 109 14.45 7.99 13.60
CA LEU A 109 13.13 8.61 13.57
C LEU A 109 12.82 9.35 14.87
N ASP A 110 12.14 10.47 14.76
CA ASP A 110 11.66 11.20 15.94
C ASP A 110 10.56 10.41 16.71
N VAL A 111 10.32 10.78 17.96
CA VAL A 111 9.36 10.12 18.84
C VAL A 111 7.95 10.13 18.27
N LYS A 112 7.55 11.21 17.58
CA LYS A 112 6.22 11.34 16.99
C LYS A 112 6.05 10.34 15.85
N THR A 113 7.04 10.24 14.98
CA THR A 113 7.04 9.31 13.84
C THR A 113 7.02 7.86 14.34
N ARG A 114 7.87 7.50 15.31
CA ARG A 114 7.85 6.16 15.94
C ARG A 114 6.49 5.84 16.56
N THR A 115 5.85 6.82 17.20
CA THR A 115 4.51 6.64 17.77
C THR A 115 3.46 6.37 16.69
N LEU A 116 3.53 7.11 15.57
CA LEU A 116 2.63 6.89 14.43
C LEU A 116 2.85 5.52 13.79
N MET A 117 4.09 5.08 13.65
CA MET A 117 4.41 3.74 13.15
C MET A 117 3.84 2.65 14.05
N ALA A 118 4.02 2.78 15.37
CA ALA A 118 3.47 1.83 16.33
C ALA A 118 1.94 1.78 16.31
N ILE A 119 1.27 2.93 16.15
CA ILE A 119 -0.19 3.01 16.00
C ILE A 119 -0.64 2.28 14.73
N ASN A 120 0.13 2.36 13.66
CA ASN A 120 -0.15 1.71 12.38
C ASN A 120 0.31 0.24 12.32
N GLY A 121 0.83 -0.33 13.40
CA GLY A 121 1.28 -1.72 13.46
C GLY A 121 2.59 -1.98 12.72
N LEU A 122 3.38 -0.94 12.47
CA LEU A 122 4.68 -0.99 11.79
C LEU A 122 5.86 -1.07 12.78
N ASP A 123 5.61 -1.33 14.05
CA ASP A 123 6.65 -1.46 15.08
C ASP A 123 7.49 -2.74 14.95
N ASN A 124 7.08 -3.68 14.11
CA ASN A 124 7.86 -4.87 13.74
C ASN A 124 9.15 -4.53 12.97
N LEU A 125 9.21 -3.37 12.35
CA LEU A 125 10.40 -2.86 11.65
C LEU A 125 11.58 -2.57 12.60
N LYS A 126 11.37 -2.61 13.91
CA LYS A 126 12.43 -2.51 14.94
C LYS A 126 13.45 -3.64 14.91
N GLY A 127 13.16 -4.75 14.25
CA GLY A 127 13.99 -5.96 14.23
C GLY A 127 14.74 -6.22 12.92
N LEU A 128 14.66 -5.33 11.95
CA LEU A 128 15.34 -5.47 10.65
C LEU A 128 16.80 -4.97 10.68
N GLU A 129 17.35 -4.75 11.88
CA GLU A 129 18.77 -4.54 12.06
C GLU A 129 19.52 -5.87 11.91
N LYS A 130 20.09 -6.09 10.72
CA LYS A 130 21.25 -6.98 10.55
C LYS A 130 22.23 -6.36 9.59
#